data_ed66de596357c74e53e291d5065c22d5
#
_entry.id   ed66de596357c74e53e291d5065c22d5
#
_cell.length_a   1.000
_cell.length_b   1.000
_cell.length_c   1.000
_cell.angle_alpha   90.00
_cell.angle_beta   90.00
_cell.angle_gamma   90.00
#
_symmetry.space_group_name_H-M   'P 1'
#
loop_
_entity.id
_entity.type
_entity.pdbx_description
1 polymer ?
#
loop_
_entity_poly.entity_id
_entity_poly.type
_entity_poly.pdbx_seq_one_letter_code
_entity_poly.pdbx_strand_id
1 'polypeptide(L)'
;MSISRRQFLASTAAAAMLPDAPCRGFTTMKQASEREKDASGRPDGRVVDIHVHFDEKNANYIEDFLKVSDRLNLTALMLTPFSSRKVVAEAAGKYPKQIIPFGFVDLDAPDVVKQVEELHGLGYRGLGELEFVKKPYNDPSYFPVYELANRYGWIVLFHTGIVLRQKFDEPEDVASGRMRPIHLEEIARRFPKITVLGAHCGNPEYEWAAEIARWNSNVFFDLSGSSLTKMHGRLADFKRIFWWSGQPQDSKTPDGDTSAFVKLVFGSDTDLQNIDGVMGQYHAMFEACDVPGRTRKMIMGGTLGKLLGLPD
;
A
#
# COMPACT_ATOMS: atom_id res chain seq x y z
N MET A 1 -13.87 20.60 -16.62
CA MET A 1 -14.01 20.52 -15.16
C MET A 1 -13.39 19.19 -14.72
N SER A 2 -12.26 19.23 -14.06
CA SER A 2 -11.57 18.02 -13.56
C SER A 2 -12.33 17.50 -12.32
N ILE A 3 -12.85 16.28 -12.41
CA ILE A 3 -13.45 15.59 -11.26
C ILE A 3 -12.28 15.09 -10.41
N SER A 4 -12.19 15.53 -9.15
CA SER A 4 -11.13 15.09 -8.26
C SER A 4 -11.33 13.61 -7.85
N ARG A 5 -10.24 12.89 -7.52
CA ARG A 5 -10.23 11.51 -7.00
C ARG A 5 -11.25 11.32 -5.87
N ARG A 6 -11.46 12.35 -5.04
CA ARG A 6 -12.46 12.40 -3.95
C ARG A 6 -13.91 12.31 -4.42
N GLN A 7 -14.24 12.91 -5.56
CA GLN A 7 -15.64 12.89 -6.06
C GLN A 7 -16.04 11.56 -6.65
N PHE A 8 -15.08 10.77 -7.16
CA PHE A 8 -15.35 9.43 -7.67
C PHE A 8 -15.58 8.42 -6.53
N LEU A 9 -14.79 8.50 -5.46
CA LEU A 9 -14.95 7.61 -4.29
C LEU A 9 -16.26 7.91 -3.51
N ALA A 10 -16.69 9.15 -3.47
CA ALA A 10 -17.96 9.52 -2.81
C ALA A 10 -19.21 9.08 -3.60
N SER A 11 -19.14 8.94 -4.93
CA SER A 11 -20.30 8.56 -5.76
C SER A 11 -20.56 7.05 -5.82
N THR A 12 -19.60 6.18 -5.39
CA THR A 12 -19.78 4.72 -5.35
C THR A 12 -20.44 4.21 -4.07
N ALA A 13 -20.66 5.06 -3.07
CA ALA A 13 -21.32 4.69 -1.82
C ALA A 13 -22.88 4.60 -1.90
N ALA A 14 -23.49 4.95 -3.04
CA ALA A 14 -24.93 4.89 -3.26
C ALA A 14 -25.31 3.69 -4.15
N ALA A 15 -24.97 2.47 -3.80
CA ALA A 15 -25.48 1.26 -4.43
C ALA A 15 -26.66 0.70 -3.63
N ALA A 16 -27.77 0.55 -4.34
CA ALA A 16 -29.09 0.18 -3.90
C ALA A 16 -29.15 -1.05 -2.96
N MET A 17 -29.94 -0.91 -1.90
CA MET A 17 -30.41 -2.01 -1.06
C MET A 17 -31.29 -2.96 -1.88
N LEU A 18 -30.88 -4.22 -2.02
CA LEU A 18 -31.74 -5.34 -2.39
C LEU A 18 -32.11 -6.09 -1.10
N PRO A 19 -33.34 -6.65 -1.00
CA PRO A 19 -33.83 -7.25 0.24
C PRO A 19 -33.14 -8.59 0.59
N ASP A 20 -32.90 -8.77 1.88
CA ASP A 20 -32.24 -9.88 2.54
C ASP A 20 -32.83 -11.26 2.25
N ALA A 21 -31.95 -12.15 1.80
CA ALA A 21 -32.13 -13.59 2.01
C ALA A 21 -31.28 -14.02 3.23
N PRO A 22 -31.77 -14.86 4.14
CA PRO A 22 -31.03 -15.18 5.35
C PRO A 22 -29.88 -16.15 5.07
N CYS A 23 -28.68 -15.64 4.89
CA CYS A 23 -27.43 -16.42 4.97
C CYS A 23 -27.04 -16.58 6.44
N ARG A 24 -27.08 -17.81 6.94
CA ARG A 24 -26.57 -18.16 8.27
C ARG A 24 -25.04 -17.99 8.29
N GLY A 25 -24.53 -17.17 9.22
CA GLY A 25 -23.13 -17.21 9.64
C GLY A 25 -22.26 -16.02 9.29
N PHE A 26 -22.79 -14.82 9.01
CA PHE A 26 -21.95 -13.62 8.87
C PHE A 26 -21.70 -12.98 10.25
N THR A 27 -20.47 -13.15 10.75
CA THR A 27 -19.93 -12.23 11.77
C THR A 27 -19.87 -10.84 11.12
N THR A 28 -20.55 -9.86 11.66
CA THR A 28 -20.57 -8.50 11.10
C THR A 28 -19.14 -7.95 11.10
N MET A 29 -18.77 -7.11 10.09
CA MET A 29 -17.44 -6.47 10.00
C MET A 29 -16.99 -5.85 11.33
N LYS A 30 -17.92 -5.38 12.14
CA LYS A 30 -17.70 -4.82 13.47
C LYS A 30 -17.19 -5.85 14.48
N GLN A 31 -17.64 -7.11 14.40
CA GLN A 31 -17.24 -8.18 15.34
C GLN A 31 -15.87 -8.79 15.02
N ALA A 32 -15.46 -8.80 13.75
CA ALA A 32 -14.13 -9.26 13.35
C ALA A 32 -13.03 -8.30 13.85
N SER A 33 -13.27 -6.98 13.79
CA SER A 33 -12.31 -5.97 14.26
C SER A 33 -12.19 -5.87 15.78
N GLU A 34 -13.18 -6.36 16.54
CA GLU A 34 -13.20 -6.28 18.02
C GLU A 34 -12.34 -7.35 18.71
N ARG A 35 -11.97 -8.43 18.00
CA ARG A 35 -11.19 -9.55 18.60
C ARG A 35 -9.69 -9.32 18.68
N GLU A 36 -9.17 -8.31 17.97
CA GLU A 36 -7.74 -7.99 17.93
C GLU A 36 -7.42 -6.63 18.58
N LYS A 37 -8.23 -6.20 19.53
CA LYS A 37 -8.02 -4.97 20.27
C LYS A 37 -7.53 -5.27 21.69
N ASP A 38 -6.62 -4.43 22.19
CA ASP A 38 -6.22 -4.44 23.59
C ASP A 38 -7.34 -3.94 24.53
N ALA A 39 -7.09 -3.95 25.83
CA ALA A 39 -8.03 -3.48 26.84
C ALA A 39 -8.42 -1.99 26.71
N SER A 40 -7.69 -1.20 25.90
CA SER A 40 -7.99 0.21 25.59
C SER A 40 -8.78 0.39 24.31
N GLY A 41 -9.07 -0.71 23.58
CA GLY A 41 -9.74 -0.69 22.29
C GLY A 41 -8.83 -0.41 21.10
N ARG A 42 -7.51 -0.36 21.31
CA ARG A 42 -6.49 -0.21 20.25
C ARG A 42 -6.17 -1.56 19.61
N PRO A 43 -5.71 -1.59 18.34
CA PRO A 43 -5.19 -2.81 17.73
C PRO A 43 -4.08 -3.45 18.58
N ASP A 44 -4.12 -4.78 18.74
CA ASP A 44 -3.06 -5.53 19.42
C ASP A 44 -1.80 -5.56 18.53
N GLY A 45 -0.85 -4.71 18.85
CA GLY A 45 0.36 -4.49 18.10
C GLY A 45 0.33 -3.24 17.21
N ARG A 46 1.51 -2.88 16.70
CA ARG A 46 1.66 -1.73 15.79
C ARG A 46 1.05 -2.04 14.43
N VAL A 47 0.27 -1.11 13.91
CA VAL A 47 -0.16 -1.09 12.53
C VAL A 47 0.81 -0.21 11.72
N VAL A 48 1.26 -0.69 10.56
CA VAL A 48 2.08 0.11 9.63
C VAL A 48 1.35 0.21 8.31
N ASP A 49 0.95 1.42 7.95
CA ASP A 49 0.22 1.73 6.73
C ASP A 49 1.18 2.28 5.67
N ILE A 50 1.31 1.55 4.55
CA ILE A 50 2.22 1.97 3.47
C ILE A 50 1.61 3.03 2.56
N HIS A 51 0.33 3.35 2.69
CA HIS A 51 -0.40 4.07 1.67
C HIS A 51 -1.25 5.21 2.24
N VAL A 52 -0.57 6.18 2.85
CA VAL A 52 -1.20 7.39 3.41
C VAL A 52 -0.71 8.62 2.66
N HIS A 53 -1.58 9.20 1.85
CA HIS A 53 -1.26 10.44 1.11
C HIS A 53 -1.34 11.67 2.00
N PHE A 54 -0.29 12.49 2.01
CA PHE A 54 -0.32 13.79 2.64
C PHE A 54 -1.26 14.74 1.86
N ASP A 55 -2.24 15.32 2.54
CA ASP A 55 -3.17 16.28 1.92
C ASP A 55 -2.68 17.71 2.12
N GLU A 56 -2.05 18.28 1.09
CA GLU A 56 -1.56 19.67 1.08
C GLU A 56 -2.66 20.72 1.29
N LYS A 57 -3.93 20.37 1.08
CA LYS A 57 -5.07 21.28 1.22
C LYS A 57 -5.59 21.36 2.65
N ASN A 58 -5.24 20.39 3.49
CA ASN A 58 -5.58 20.41 4.91
C ASN A 58 -4.42 20.98 5.71
N ALA A 59 -4.53 22.23 6.13
CA ALA A 59 -3.49 22.89 6.93
C ALA A 59 -3.20 22.19 8.27
N ASN A 60 -4.13 21.40 8.78
CA ASN A 60 -4.01 20.67 10.06
C ASN A 60 -3.74 19.16 9.84
N TYR A 61 -3.35 18.74 8.62
CA TYR A 61 -3.26 17.32 8.28
C TYR A 61 -2.40 16.52 9.25
N ILE A 62 -1.23 17.04 9.62
CA ILE A 62 -0.33 16.34 10.56
C ILE A 62 -1.00 16.13 11.91
N GLU A 63 -1.68 17.16 12.45
CA GLU A 63 -2.37 17.07 13.74
C GLU A 63 -3.54 16.07 13.69
N ASP A 64 -4.31 16.09 12.62
CA ASP A 64 -5.42 15.15 12.41
C ASP A 64 -4.90 13.72 12.22
N PHE A 65 -3.79 13.55 11.49
CA PHE A 65 -3.14 12.27 11.36
C PHE A 65 -2.65 11.73 12.72
N LEU A 66 -2.03 12.55 13.55
CA LEU A 66 -1.54 12.12 14.87
C LEU A 66 -2.67 11.61 15.77
N LYS A 67 -3.85 12.25 15.73
CA LYS A 67 -5.03 11.75 16.47
C LYS A 67 -5.44 10.34 16.00
N VAL A 68 -5.41 10.10 14.69
CA VAL A 68 -5.72 8.78 14.11
C VAL A 68 -4.62 7.78 14.45
N SER A 69 -3.36 8.19 14.33
CA SER A 69 -2.18 7.39 14.68
C SER A 69 -2.25 6.91 16.14
N ASP A 70 -2.56 7.80 17.07
CA ASP A 70 -2.70 7.45 18.48
C ASP A 70 -3.85 6.48 18.73
N ARG A 71 -4.99 6.69 18.08
CA ARG A 71 -6.17 5.84 18.22
C ARG A 71 -5.96 4.43 17.66
N LEU A 72 -5.25 4.31 16.54
CA LEU A 72 -5.06 3.06 15.81
C LEU A 72 -3.71 2.39 16.07
N ASN A 73 -2.85 2.95 16.92
CA ASN A 73 -1.45 2.52 17.06
C ASN A 73 -0.73 2.45 15.70
N LEU A 74 -0.93 3.49 14.87
CA LEU A 74 -0.58 3.53 13.46
C LEU A 74 0.73 4.27 13.21
N THR A 75 1.62 3.66 12.46
CA THR A 75 2.76 4.33 11.79
C THR A 75 2.45 4.42 10.30
N ALA A 76 2.56 5.60 9.71
CA ALA A 76 2.33 5.78 8.27
C ALA A 76 3.63 5.96 7.49
N LEU A 77 3.72 5.30 6.33
CA LEU A 77 4.58 5.76 5.25
C LEU A 77 3.82 6.90 4.56
N MET A 78 4.20 8.14 4.88
CA MET A 78 3.47 9.32 4.43
C MET A 78 3.94 9.75 3.04
N LEU A 79 3.12 9.47 2.04
CA LEU A 79 3.36 9.75 0.64
C LEU A 79 3.21 11.26 0.40
N THR A 80 4.32 11.93 0.16
CA THR A 80 4.43 13.38 0.24
C THR A 80 4.71 13.98 -1.12
N PRO A 81 3.85 14.86 -1.65
CA PRO A 81 4.18 15.67 -2.82
C PRO A 81 5.49 16.43 -2.64
N PHE A 82 6.29 16.53 -3.71
CA PHE A 82 7.62 17.17 -3.62
C PHE A 82 7.56 18.61 -3.11
N SER A 83 6.46 19.33 -3.38
CA SER A 83 6.18 20.68 -2.84
C SER A 83 6.17 20.73 -1.32
N SER A 84 5.66 19.69 -0.65
CA SER A 84 5.48 19.63 0.81
C SER A 84 6.61 18.89 1.54
N ARG A 85 7.68 18.49 0.84
CA ARG A 85 8.75 17.65 1.38
C ARG A 85 9.40 18.17 2.67
N LYS A 86 9.56 19.49 2.82
CA LYS A 86 10.17 20.08 4.02
C LYS A 86 9.24 20.00 5.23
N VAL A 87 7.94 20.23 5.02
CA VAL A 87 6.91 20.17 6.07
C VAL A 87 6.83 18.77 6.65
N VAL A 88 6.77 17.76 5.78
CA VAL A 88 6.68 16.37 6.24
C VAL A 88 8.00 15.87 6.82
N ALA A 89 9.15 16.30 6.30
CA ALA A 89 10.46 16.00 6.90
C ALA A 89 10.56 16.53 8.35
N GLU A 90 10.12 17.77 8.59
CA GLU A 90 10.08 18.36 9.93
C GLU A 90 9.14 17.57 10.86
N ALA A 91 7.93 17.26 10.37
CA ALA A 91 6.97 16.45 11.12
C ALA A 91 7.53 15.07 11.46
N ALA A 92 8.18 14.38 10.52
CA ALA A 92 8.82 13.08 10.73
C ALA A 92 9.94 13.16 11.77
N GLY A 93 10.74 14.23 11.75
CA GLY A 93 11.77 14.49 12.79
C GLY A 93 11.17 14.64 14.18
N LYS A 94 10.00 15.26 14.29
CA LYS A 94 9.28 15.47 15.55
C LYS A 94 8.52 14.23 16.02
N TYR A 95 7.98 13.44 15.08
CA TYR A 95 7.12 12.29 15.34
C TYR A 95 7.62 11.01 14.63
N PRO A 96 8.88 10.57 14.89
CA PRO A 96 9.54 9.51 14.11
C PRO A 96 8.92 8.11 14.32
N LYS A 97 8.06 7.95 15.31
CA LYS A 97 7.33 6.68 15.54
C LYS A 97 6.04 6.59 14.73
N GLN A 98 5.46 7.74 14.37
CA GLN A 98 4.18 7.84 13.68
C GLN A 98 4.35 8.11 12.18
N ILE A 99 5.36 8.91 11.78
CA ILE A 99 5.52 9.38 10.41
C ILE A 99 6.87 8.93 9.86
N ILE A 100 6.84 8.19 8.75
CA ILE A 100 7.99 7.83 7.95
C ILE A 100 7.82 8.52 6.59
N PRO A 101 8.67 9.49 6.22
CA PRO A 101 8.45 10.27 5.03
C PRO A 101 8.82 9.48 3.76
N PHE A 102 7.90 9.46 2.80
CA PHE A 102 8.04 8.90 1.46
C PHE A 102 7.76 9.98 0.42
N GLY A 103 8.66 10.14 -0.55
CA GLY A 103 8.56 11.19 -1.55
C GLY A 103 7.79 10.76 -2.79
N PHE A 104 6.77 11.50 -3.16
CA PHE A 104 6.19 11.40 -4.48
C PHE A 104 7.05 12.23 -5.46
N VAL A 105 7.50 11.60 -6.53
CA VAL A 105 8.25 12.23 -7.63
C VAL A 105 7.64 11.83 -8.98
N ASP A 106 7.67 12.75 -9.93
CA ASP A 106 7.37 12.44 -11.32
C ASP A 106 8.61 11.81 -11.98
N LEU A 107 8.52 10.52 -12.34
CA LEU A 107 9.64 9.80 -12.98
C LEU A 107 10.03 10.39 -14.33
N ASP A 108 9.14 11.11 -14.99
CA ASP A 108 9.38 11.76 -16.29
C ASP A 108 9.92 13.19 -16.13
N ALA A 109 10.07 13.71 -14.90
CA ALA A 109 10.64 15.03 -14.67
C ALA A 109 12.15 15.04 -15.01
N PRO A 110 12.65 16.08 -15.70
CA PRO A 110 14.04 16.14 -16.14
C PRO A 110 15.06 16.23 -14.98
N ASP A 111 14.61 16.63 -13.80
CA ASP A 111 15.42 16.80 -12.60
C ASP A 111 15.09 15.76 -11.50
N VAL A 112 14.36 14.69 -11.84
CA VAL A 112 13.90 13.68 -10.87
C VAL A 112 15.04 13.10 -10.03
N VAL A 113 16.21 12.86 -10.62
CA VAL A 113 17.38 12.34 -9.91
C VAL A 113 17.81 13.30 -8.78
N LYS A 114 17.85 14.62 -9.05
CA LYS A 114 18.15 15.64 -8.04
C LYS A 114 17.08 15.73 -6.96
N GLN A 115 15.82 15.57 -7.33
CA GLN A 115 14.72 15.52 -6.36
C GLN A 115 14.89 14.34 -5.40
N VAL A 116 15.26 13.16 -5.89
CA VAL A 116 15.54 11.98 -5.07
C VAL A 116 16.73 12.19 -4.13
N GLU A 117 17.81 12.82 -4.60
CA GLU A 117 18.96 13.16 -3.76
C GLU A 117 18.57 14.18 -2.66
N GLU A 118 17.75 15.18 -2.98
CA GLU A 118 17.24 16.14 -1.99
C GLU A 118 16.37 15.44 -0.93
N LEU A 119 15.47 14.56 -1.35
CA LEU A 119 14.64 13.76 -0.43
C LEU A 119 15.50 12.93 0.52
N HIS A 120 16.55 12.29 0.02
CA HIS A 120 17.50 11.55 0.86
C HIS A 120 18.18 12.48 1.88
N GLY A 121 18.63 13.67 1.46
CA GLY A 121 19.23 14.66 2.35
C GLY A 121 18.29 15.17 3.44
N LEU A 122 16.97 15.13 3.20
CA LEU A 122 15.92 15.47 4.16
C LEU A 122 15.49 14.31 5.08
N GLY A 123 16.10 13.11 4.94
CA GLY A 123 15.80 11.95 5.78
C GLY A 123 14.63 11.11 5.30
N TYR A 124 14.20 11.25 4.05
CA TYR A 124 13.20 10.38 3.45
C TYR A 124 13.69 8.93 3.40
N ARG A 125 12.77 7.98 3.54
CA ARG A 125 13.05 6.55 3.65
C ARG A 125 12.57 5.75 2.44
N GLY A 126 11.98 6.40 1.45
CA GLY A 126 11.48 5.77 0.24
C GLY A 126 10.81 6.72 -0.72
N LEU A 127 10.30 6.14 -1.81
CA LEU A 127 9.54 6.84 -2.84
C LEU A 127 8.14 6.23 -2.97
N GLY A 128 7.18 7.02 -3.37
CA GLY A 128 5.83 6.58 -3.74
C GLY A 128 4.72 7.55 -3.33
N GLU A 129 3.55 7.29 -3.82
CA GLU A 129 3.19 6.30 -4.82
C GLU A 129 3.69 6.77 -6.19
N LEU A 130 4.56 5.99 -6.85
CA LEU A 130 4.97 6.31 -8.22
C LEU A 130 3.82 5.95 -9.16
N GLU A 131 3.31 6.93 -9.90
CA GLU A 131 2.16 6.79 -10.79
C GLU A 131 2.26 7.75 -11.98
N PHE A 132 1.29 7.70 -12.89
CA PHE A 132 1.14 8.60 -14.06
C PHE A 132 2.35 8.63 -15.01
N VAL A 133 3.07 7.53 -15.12
CA VAL A 133 4.28 7.41 -15.92
C VAL A 133 3.99 7.40 -17.43
N LYS A 134 4.87 7.99 -18.24
CA LYS A 134 4.79 8.00 -19.71
C LYS A 134 5.30 6.72 -20.36
N LYS A 135 6.07 5.92 -19.63
CA LYS A 135 6.68 4.66 -20.09
C LYS A 135 6.42 3.56 -19.06
N PRO A 136 6.55 2.27 -19.41
CA PRO A 136 6.51 1.20 -18.42
C PRO A 136 7.55 1.41 -17.32
N TYR A 137 7.25 1.00 -16.09
CA TYR A 137 8.17 1.19 -14.95
C TYR A 137 9.57 0.63 -15.16
N ASN A 138 9.70 -0.43 -15.94
CA ASN A 138 10.98 -1.04 -16.28
C ASN A 138 11.69 -0.40 -17.49
N ASP A 139 11.24 0.76 -17.95
CA ASP A 139 11.98 1.50 -18.98
C ASP A 139 13.35 1.96 -18.45
N PRO A 140 14.44 1.73 -19.19
CA PRO A 140 15.79 2.09 -18.75
C PRO A 140 15.99 3.56 -18.37
N SER A 141 15.17 4.46 -18.91
CA SER A 141 15.26 5.89 -18.56
C SER A 141 14.94 6.19 -17.09
N TYR A 142 14.22 5.30 -16.39
CA TYR A 142 13.91 5.41 -14.96
C TYR A 142 14.98 4.78 -14.06
N PHE A 143 15.89 3.98 -14.62
CA PHE A 143 16.92 3.26 -13.83
C PHE A 143 17.81 4.17 -12.98
N PRO A 144 18.19 5.39 -13.40
CA PRO A 144 18.96 6.28 -12.51
C PRO A 144 18.26 6.57 -11.16
N VAL A 145 16.94 6.67 -11.13
CA VAL A 145 16.15 6.81 -9.90
C VAL A 145 16.23 5.54 -9.06
N TYR A 146 16.06 4.38 -9.71
CA TYR A 146 16.13 3.09 -9.01
C TYR A 146 17.54 2.75 -8.52
N GLU A 147 18.59 3.19 -9.21
CA GLU A 147 19.98 3.07 -8.74
C GLU A 147 20.21 3.83 -7.44
N LEU A 148 19.65 5.05 -7.31
CA LEU A 148 19.70 5.79 -6.05
C LEU A 148 18.90 5.10 -4.96
N ALA A 149 17.66 4.71 -5.23
CA ALA A 149 16.84 3.98 -4.27
C ALA A 149 17.50 2.67 -3.81
N ASN A 150 18.16 1.95 -4.74
CA ASN A 150 18.92 0.73 -4.42
C ASN A 150 20.17 1.03 -3.56
N ARG A 151 20.87 2.14 -3.85
CA ARG A 151 22.01 2.59 -3.05
C ARG A 151 21.61 2.90 -1.62
N TYR A 152 20.46 3.55 -1.44
CA TYR A 152 19.93 3.93 -0.14
C TYR A 152 19.22 2.80 0.60
N GLY A 153 18.95 1.66 -0.05
CA GLY A 153 18.17 0.56 0.51
C GLY A 153 16.72 0.95 0.80
N TRP A 154 16.14 1.76 -0.08
CA TRP A 154 14.83 2.32 0.10
C TRP A 154 13.69 1.36 -0.23
N ILE A 155 12.54 1.64 0.33
CA ILE A 155 11.27 1.08 -0.10
C ILE A 155 10.71 1.98 -1.20
N VAL A 156 10.17 1.38 -2.28
CA VAL A 156 9.54 2.11 -3.38
C VAL A 156 8.15 1.55 -3.61
N LEU A 157 7.14 2.38 -3.43
CA LEU A 157 5.74 2.06 -3.68
C LEU A 157 5.36 2.48 -5.10
N PHE A 158 4.88 1.54 -5.88
CA PHE A 158 4.43 1.72 -7.26
C PHE A 158 2.91 1.56 -7.32
N HIS A 159 2.21 2.49 -7.95
CA HIS A 159 0.84 2.23 -8.37
C HIS A 159 0.79 1.01 -9.28
N THR A 160 -0.10 0.07 -9.07
CA THR A 160 -0.29 -1.07 -9.97
C THR A 160 -1.76 -1.32 -10.28
N GLY A 161 -2.05 -1.62 -11.54
CA GLY A 161 -3.41 -1.89 -11.99
C GLY A 161 -4.05 -0.72 -12.75
N ILE A 162 -5.36 -0.60 -12.62
CA ILE A 162 -6.12 0.41 -13.36
C ILE A 162 -6.01 1.78 -12.68
N VAL A 163 -5.67 2.78 -13.47
CA VAL A 163 -5.58 4.18 -13.04
C VAL A 163 -6.72 4.99 -13.62
N LEU A 164 -7.19 5.98 -12.84
CA LEU A 164 -8.19 6.93 -13.31
C LEU A 164 -7.60 7.84 -14.38
N ARG A 165 -8.32 7.99 -15.50
CA ARG A 165 -7.96 8.95 -16.54
C ARG A 165 -7.90 10.37 -15.98
N GLN A 166 -6.80 11.08 -16.22
CA GLN A 166 -6.56 12.41 -15.67
C GLN A 166 -7.04 13.53 -16.62
N LYS A 167 -6.85 13.33 -17.92
CA LYS A 167 -7.12 14.35 -18.94
C LYS A 167 -7.89 13.75 -20.10
N PHE A 168 -9.19 14.02 -20.13
CA PHE A 168 -10.09 13.40 -21.11
C PHE A 168 -9.82 13.85 -22.54
N ASP A 169 -9.24 15.03 -22.73
CA ASP A 169 -9.01 15.65 -24.03
C ASP A 169 -7.59 15.42 -24.57
N GLU A 170 -6.71 14.74 -23.81
CA GLU A 170 -5.34 14.45 -24.24
C GLU A 170 -5.24 12.98 -24.69
N PRO A 171 -4.82 12.73 -25.97
CA PRO A 171 -4.68 11.37 -26.48
C PRO A 171 -3.62 10.54 -25.75
N GLU A 172 -2.60 11.21 -25.20
CA GLU A 172 -1.47 10.60 -24.49
C GLU A 172 -1.62 10.62 -22.97
N ASP A 173 -2.85 10.68 -22.48
CA ASP A 173 -3.12 10.56 -21.05
C ASP A 173 -2.60 9.22 -20.47
N VAL A 174 -2.62 9.11 -19.18
CA VAL A 174 -2.15 7.94 -18.42
C VAL A 174 -2.75 6.64 -18.96
N ALA A 175 -1.90 5.64 -19.16
CA ALA A 175 -2.31 4.32 -19.60
C ALA A 175 -1.92 3.26 -18.56
N SER A 176 -2.91 2.55 -18.01
CA SER A 176 -2.72 1.52 -16.98
C SER A 176 -1.73 0.42 -17.39
N GLY A 177 -1.62 0.13 -18.69
CA GLY A 177 -0.64 -0.84 -19.19
C GLY A 177 0.82 -0.52 -18.89
N ARG A 178 1.15 0.74 -18.55
CA ARG A 178 2.50 1.16 -18.13
C ARG A 178 2.80 0.84 -16.67
N MET A 179 1.75 0.60 -15.87
CA MET A 179 1.78 0.39 -14.43
C MET A 179 1.30 -1.02 -14.04
N ARG A 180 1.61 -2.01 -14.89
CA ARG A 180 1.25 -3.42 -14.62
C ARG A 180 2.24 -4.05 -13.62
N PRO A 181 1.78 -4.97 -12.77
CA PRO A 181 2.64 -5.65 -11.81
C PRO A 181 3.86 -6.33 -12.45
N ILE A 182 3.72 -6.85 -13.69
CA ILE A 182 4.80 -7.55 -14.38
C ILE A 182 6.07 -6.69 -14.55
N HIS A 183 5.95 -5.38 -14.66
CA HIS A 183 7.10 -4.47 -14.80
C HIS A 183 7.94 -4.40 -13.52
N LEU A 184 7.37 -4.75 -12.36
CA LEU A 184 8.07 -4.72 -11.09
C LEU A 184 9.08 -5.88 -10.95
N GLU A 185 8.90 -6.98 -11.69
CA GLU A 185 9.78 -8.14 -11.62
C GLU A 185 11.23 -7.77 -12.03
N GLU A 186 11.39 -7.10 -13.17
CA GLU A 186 12.72 -6.68 -13.64
C GLU A 186 13.38 -5.70 -12.67
N ILE A 187 12.62 -4.75 -12.13
CA ILE A 187 13.11 -3.79 -11.14
C ILE A 187 13.60 -4.52 -9.90
N ALA A 188 12.80 -5.43 -9.36
CA ALA A 188 13.13 -6.20 -8.17
C ALA A 188 14.41 -7.03 -8.33
N ARG A 189 14.62 -7.62 -9.51
CA ARG A 189 15.80 -8.45 -9.81
C ARG A 189 17.05 -7.63 -10.10
N ARG A 190 16.88 -6.50 -10.80
CA ARG A 190 17.99 -5.61 -11.14
C ARG A 190 18.50 -4.81 -9.94
N PHE A 191 17.60 -4.43 -9.04
CA PHE A 191 17.87 -3.57 -7.89
C PHE A 191 17.53 -4.28 -6.56
N PRO A 192 18.31 -5.28 -6.17
CA PRO A 192 17.94 -6.22 -5.10
C PRO A 192 17.89 -5.61 -3.69
N LYS A 193 18.43 -4.41 -3.48
CA LYS A 193 18.36 -3.71 -2.19
C LYS A 193 17.08 -2.85 -2.06
N ILE A 194 16.36 -2.61 -3.16
CA ILE A 194 15.04 -1.98 -3.09
C ILE A 194 14.06 -2.99 -2.52
N THR A 195 13.24 -2.57 -1.56
CA THR A 195 11.97 -3.26 -1.30
C THR A 195 10.93 -2.67 -2.24
N VAL A 196 10.41 -3.48 -3.14
CA VAL A 196 9.39 -3.10 -4.13
C VAL A 196 8.02 -3.36 -3.54
N LEU A 197 7.21 -2.33 -3.43
CA LEU A 197 5.81 -2.42 -3.03
C LEU A 197 4.92 -2.09 -4.23
N GLY A 198 3.96 -2.96 -4.53
CA GLY A 198 2.92 -2.68 -5.50
C GLY A 198 1.60 -2.32 -4.82
N ALA A 199 1.09 -1.13 -5.06
CA ALA A 199 -0.22 -0.73 -4.59
C ALA A 199 -1.33 -1.52 -5.30
N HIS A 200 -2.46 -1.75 -4.61
CA HIS A 200 -3.68 -2.34 -5.18
C HIS A 200 -3.53 -3.76 -5.73
N CYS A 201 -2.40 -4.43 -5.46
CA CYS A 201 -2.12 -5.80 -5.91
C CYS A 201 -2.41 -6.03 -7.41
N GLY A 202 -2.07 -5.05 -8.25
CA GLY A 202 -2.24 -5.16 -9.70
C GLY A 202 -3.67 -5.17 -10.22
N ASN A 203 -4.66 -4.80 -9.41
CA ASN A 203 -6.08 -4.86 -9.71
C ASN A 203 -6.42 -4.50 -11.18
N PRO A 204 -6.94 -5.44 -12.01
CA PRO A 204 -7.44 -6.79 -11.66
C PRO A 204 -6.44 -7.95 -11.87
N GLU A 205 -5.16 -7.71 -12.07
CA GLU A 205 -4.14 -8.72 -12.40
C GLU A 205 -3.54 -9.40 -11.14
N TYR A 206 -4.40 -9.78 -10.19
CA TYR A 206 -4.00 -10.34 -8.88
C TYR A 206 -3.11 -11.58 -8.97
N GLU A 207 -3.39 -12.48 -9.93
CA GLU A 207 -2.58 -13.68 -10.14
C GLU A 207 -1.15 -13.35 -10.56
N TRP A 208 -0.97 -12.35 -11.44
CA TRP A 208 0.36 -11.87 -11.82
C TRP A 208 1.10 -11.27 -10.62
N ALA A 209 0.43 -10.44 -9.85
CA ALA A 209 1.02 -9.83 -8.65
C ALA A 209 1.45 -10.90 -7.64
N ALA A 210 0.60 -11.90 -7.38
CA ALA A 210 0.89 -13.02 -6.48
C ALA A 210 2.12 -13.82 -6.93
N GLU A 211 2.20 -14.17 -8.24
CA GLU A 211 3.35 -14.91 -8.78
C GLU A 211 4.65 -14.10 -8.73
N ILE A 212 4.61 -12.82 -9.04
CA ILE A 212 5.80 -11.95 -8.95
C ILE A 212 6.29 -11.86 -7.51
N ALA A 213 5.38 -11.67 -6.55
CA ALA A 213 5.73 -11.65 -5.13
C ALA A 213 6.32 -12.98 -4.65
N ARG A 214 5.78 -14.12 -5.15
CA ARG A 214 6.27 -15.45 -4.83
C ARG A 214 7.74 -15.64 -5.21
N TRP A 215 8.13 -15.20 -6.41
CA TRP A 215 9.45 -15.47 -6.97
C TRP A 215 10.50 -14.40 -6.66
N ASN A 216 10.11 -13.29 -6.02
CA ASN A 216 11.01 -12.20 -5.67
C ASN A 216 10.90 -11.87 -4.18
N SER A 217 11.96 -12.12 -3.42
CA SER A 217 11.95 -11.98 -1.95
C SER A 217 11.71 -10.55 -1.49
N ASN A 218 12.09 -9.56 -2.30
CA ASN A 218 11.98 -8.13 -2.04
C ASN A 218 10.71 -7.48 -2.63
N VAL A 219 9.72 -8.27 -3.10
CA VAL A 219 8.44 -7.75 -3.63
C VAL A 219 7.31 -8.04 -2.66
N PHE A 220 6.47 -7.04 -2.41
CA PHE A 220 5.25 -7.11 -1.59
C PHE A 220 4.15 -6.29 -2.25
N PHE A 221 2.88 -6.52 -1.84
CA PHE A 221 1.73 -5.77 -2.35
C PHE A 221 0.78 -5.39 -1.22
N ASP A 222 0.05 -4.29 -1.41
CA ASP A 222 -1.15 -4.00 -0.62
C ASP A 222 -2.42 -4.37 -1.38
N LEU A 223 -3.55 -4.33 -0.68
CA LEU A 223 -4.89 -4.52 -1.23
C LEU A 223 -5.75 -3.25 -1.11
N SER A 224 -5.10 -2.10 -1.06
CA SER A 224 -5.75 -0.79 -0.93
C SER A 224 -6.62 -0.39 -2.13
N GLY A 225 -7.21 0.78 -2.05
CA GLY A 225 -8.04 1.34 -3.10
C GLY A 225 -9.29 0.50 -3.34
N SER A 226 -9.53 0.08 -4.59
CA SER A 226 -10.74 -0.67 -4.94
C SER A 226 -10.59 -2.18 -4.88
N SER A 227 -9.42 -2.73 -4.49
CA SER A 227 -9.15 -4.18 -4.58
C SER A 227 -10.10 -5.01 -3.72
N LEU A 228 -10.17 -4.74 -2.42
CA LEU A 228 -11.07 -5.46 -1.51
C LEU A 228 -12.54 -5.13 -1.77
N THR A 229 -12.85 -3.90 -2.15
CA THR A 229 -14.21 -3.47 -2.48
C THR A 229 -14.76 -4.20 -3.69
N LYS A 230 -13.97 -4.35 -4.76
CA LYS A 230 -14.37 -5.11 -5.96
C LYS A 230 -14.55 -6.60 -5.69
N MET A 231 -13.82 -7.14 -4.74
CA MET A 231 -13.90 -8.54 -4.34
C MET A 231 -14.94 -8.78 -3.25
N HIS A 232 -15.74 -7.77 -2.88
CA HIS A 232 -16.85 -7.92 -1.94
C HIS A 232 -17.80 -9.07 -2.37
N GLY A 233 -18.10 -9.99 -1.45
CA GLY A 233 -18.84 -11.23 -1.76
C GLY A 233 -17.99 -12.35 -2.37
N ARG A 234 -16.73 -12.08 -2.73
CA ARG A 234 -15.79 -13.05 -3.34
C ARG A 234 -14.42 -13.05 -2.66
N LEU A 235 -14.30 -12.54 -1.46
CA LEU A 235 -13.02 -12.44 -0.73
C LEU A 235 -12.32 -13.79 -0.59
N ALA A 236 -13.06 -14.88 -0.49
CA ALA A 236 -12.51 -16.24 -0.45
C ALA A 236 -11.71 -16.63 -1.71
N ASP A 237 -11.92 -15.95 -2.84
CA ASP A 237 -11.17 -16.20 -4.07
C ASP A 237 -9.69 -15.87 -3.90
N PHE A 238 -9.35 -14.94 -3.00
CA PHE A 238 -7.97 -14.64 -2.67
C PHE A 238 -7.21 -15.85 -2.11
N LYS A 239 -7.88 -16.80 -1.45
CA LYS A 239 -7.27 -18.04 -0.99
C LYS A 239 -6.67 -18.84 -2.14
N ARG A 240 -7.30 -18.85 -3.31
CA ARG A 240 -6.80 -19.49 -4.53
C ARG A 240 -5.69 -18.67 -5.19
N ILE A 241 -5.83 -17.36 -5.22
CA ILE A 241 -4.87 -16.46 -5.86
C ILE A 241 -3.53 -16.46 -5.11
N PHE A 242 -3.58 -16.42 -3.76
CA PHE A 242 -2.39 -16.39 -2.91
C PHE A 242 -1.97 -17.76 -2.38
N TRP A 243 -2.43 -18.83 -3.02
CA TRP A 243 -2.03 -20.17 -2.65
C TRP A 243 -0.74 -20.58 -3.38
N TRP A 244 0.21 -21.15 -2.64
CA TRP A 244 1.42 -21.75 -3.19
C TRP A 244 1.46 -23.23 -2.87
N SER A 245 1.69 -24.05 -3.88
CA SER A 245 1.97 -25.47 -3.70
C SER A 245 3.47 -25.65 -3.46
N GLY A 246 3.90 -26.12 -2.33
CA GLY A 246 5.25 -26.53 -2.13
C GLY A 246 6.00 -25.74 -1.06
N GLN A 247 7.31 -25.86 -1.05
CA GLN A 247 8.17 -25.27 -0.03
C GLN A 247 8.21 -23.75 -0.13
N PRO A 248 8.37 -23.05 1.00
CA PRO A 248 8.65 -21.61 1.00
C PRO A 248 9.86 -21.31 0.11
N GLN A 249 9.75 -20.22 -0.67
CA GLN A 249 10.83 -19.81 -1.57
C GLN A 249 12.01 -19.19 -0.82
N ASP A 250 11.79 -18.72 0.39
CA ASP A 250 12.81 -18.15 1.25
C ASP A 250 12.55 -18.46 2.73
N SER A 251 13.57 -18.28 3.56
CA SER A 251 13.51 -18.48 5.01
C SER A 251 12.71 -17.41 5.76
N LYS A 252 12.19 -16.40 5.07
CA LYS A 252 11.40 -15.30 5.66
C LYS A 252 9.92 -15.62 5.73
N THR A 253 9.49 -16.69 5.07
CA THR A 253 8.11 -17.18 5.18
C THR A 253 7.82 -17.55 6.63
N PRO A 254 6.73 -17.06 7.24
CA PRO A 254 6.35 -17.48 8.58
C PRO A 254 6.17 -19.00 8.68
N ASP A 255 6.57 -19.57 9.82
CA ASP A 255 6.50 -21.02 10.04
C ASP A 255 5.07 -21.54 9.82
N GLY A 256 4.93 -22.55 9.00
CA GLY A 256 3.66 -23.19 8.68
C GLY A 256 2.78 -22.47 7.65
N ASP A 257 3.16 -21.26 7.21
CA ASP A 257 2.45 -20.55 6.15
C ASP A 257 3.28 -20.55 4.86
N THR A 258 2.81 -21.27 3.88
CA THR A 258 3.42 -21.39 2.54
C THR A 258 2.63 -20.60 1.49
N SER A 259 1.64 -19.83 1.90
CA SER A 259 0.83 -19.01 0.99
C SER A 259 1.50 -17.68 0.65
N ALA A 260 1.07 -17.07 -0.45
CA ALA A 260 1.53 -15.75 -0.83
C ALA A 260 0.98 -14.62 0.07
N PHE A 261 0.10 -14.93 1.02
CA PHE A 261 -0.37 -13.94 2.01
C PHE A 261 0.77 -13.31 2.81
N VAL A 262 1.89 -14.01 3.01
CA VAL A 262 3.09 -13.46 3.68
C VAL A 262 3.73 -12.30 2.90
N LYS A 263 3.36 -12.12 1.65
CA LYS A 263 3.82 -11.05 0.75
C LYS A 263 2.87 -9.85 0.71
N LEU A 264 1.76 -9.92 1.44
CA LEU A 264 0.87 -8.78 1.61
C LEU A 264 1.35 -7.89 2.76
N VAL A 265 1.07 -6.60 2.62
CA VAL A 265 1.24 -5.57 3.66
C VAL A 265 -0.01 -4.70 3.72
N PHE A 266 -0.23 -4.04 4.85
CA PHE A 266 -1.38 -3.16 4.99
C PHE A 266 -1.13 -1.82 4.29
N GLY A 267 -2.08 -1.38 3.49
CA GLY A 267 -2.16 -0.06 2.88
C GLY A 267 -3.61 0.40 2.84
N SER A 268 -3.88 1.64 3.21
CA SER A 268 -5.25 2.15 3.27
C SER A 268 -5.70 2.89 2.01
N ASP A 269 -4.88 3.76 1.45
CA ASP A 269 -5.20 4.62 0.30
C ASP A 269 -6.57 5.31 0.43
N THR A 270 -6.81 5.92 1.57
CA THR A 270 -8.10 6.56 1.88
C THR A 270 -7.92 7.81 2.75
N ASP A 271 -8.99 8.57 2.95
CA ASP A 271 -9.01 9.67 3.91
C ASP A 271 -8.80 9.14 5.35
N LEU A 272 -8.18 9.94 6.21
CA LEU A 272 -7.80 9.57 7.58
C LEU A 272 -8.95 8.97 8.40
N GLN A 273 -10.17 9.48 8.22
CA GLN A 273 -11.36 9.01 8.92
C GLN A 273 -11.87 7.64 8.48
N ASN A 274 -11.40 7.13 7.34
CA ASN A 274 -11.86 5.87 6.76
C ASN A 274 -10.84 4.73 6.91
N ILE A 275 -9.67 4.96 7.53
CA ILE A 275 -8.63 3.94 7.71
C ILE A 275 -9.17 2.72 8.46
N ASP A 276 -10.01 2.92 9.49
CA ASP A 276 -10.68 1.84 10.24
C ASP A 276 -11.53 0.94 9.32
N GLY A 277 -12.24 1.58 8.37
CA GLY A 277 -13.08 0.85 7.42
C GLY A 277 -12.23 -0.08 6.53
N VAL A 278 -11.08 0.40 6.07
CA VAL A 278 -10.14 -0.40 5.27
C VAL A 278 -9.52 -1.51 6.12
N MET A 279 -9.14 -1.25 7.38
CA MET A 279 -8.70 -2.30 8.30
C MET A 279 -9.77 -3.40 8.44
N GLY A 280 -11.05 -3.00 8.58
CA GLY A 280 -12.18 -3.94 8.61
C GLY A 280 -12.29 -4.80 7.35
N GLN A 281 -12.01 -4.25 6.17
CA GLN A 281 -11.99 -5.00 4.91
C GLN A 281 -10.85 -6.04 4.87
N TYR A 282 -9.65 -5.69 5.35
CA TYR A 282 -8.56 -6.66 5.51
C TYR A 282 -8.93 -7.78 6.46
N HIS A 283 -9.51 -7.47 7.63
CA HIS A 283 -9.97 -8.49 8.58
C HIS A 283 -11.04 -9.41 7.98
N ALA A 284 -11.99 -8.87 7.22
CA ALA A 284 -12.98 -9.68 6.52
C ALA A 284 -12.34 -10.63 5.50
N MET A 285 -11.31 -10.18 4.78
CA MET A 285 -10.54 -11.03 3.88
C MET A 285 -9.75 -12.10 4.65
N PHE A 286 -9.14 -11.75 5.77
CA PHE A 286 -8.44 -12.73 6.61
C PHE A 286 -9.34 -13.86 7.08
N GLU A 287 -10.56 -13.53 7.51
CA GLU A 287 -11.56 -14.55 7.93
C GLU A 287 -12.01 -15.40 6.73
N ALA A 288 -12.34 -14.76 5.60
CA ALA A 288 -12.79 -15.48 4.40
C ALA A 288 -11.73 -16.43 3.82
N CYS A 289 -10.45 -16.14 4.06
CA CYS A 289 -9.33 -16.93 3.55
C CYS A 289 -8.66 -17.82 4.60
N ASP A 290 -9.15 -17.86 5.83
CA ASP A 290 -8.53 -18.58 6.96
C ASP A 290 -7.05 -18.19 7.15
N VAL A 291 -6.71 -16.90 7.00
CA VAL A 291 -5.32 -16.43 7.13
C VAL A 291 -4.87 -16.65 8.59
N PRO A 292 -3.71 -17.30 8.83
CA PRO A 292 -3.22 -17.55 10.18
C PRO A 292 -2.97 -16.26 10.96
N GLY A 293 -3.25 -16.24 12.28
CA GLY A 293 -3.12 -15.06 13.13
C GLY A 293 -1.73 -14.42 13.12
N ARG A 294 -0.66 -15.24 13.04
CA ARG A 294 0.71 -14.73 12.87
C ARG A 294 0.87 -13.97 11.55
N THR A 295 0.34 -14.49 10.47
CA THR A 295 0.40 -13.86 9.14
C THR A 295 -0.41 -12.58 9.11
N ARG A 296 -1.59 -12.53 9.76
CA ARG A 296 -2.37 -11.30 9.91
C ARG A 296 -1.55 -10.19 10.60
N LYS A 297 -0.88 -10.51 11.72
CA LYS A 297 0.01 -9.56 12.42
C LYS A 297 1.15 -9.08 11.52
N MET A 298 1.72 -9.98 10.72
CA MET A 298 2.76 -9.61 9.77
C MET A 298 2.24 -8.66 8.68
N ILE A 299 1.06 -8.91 8.12
CA ILE A 299 0.42 -8.06 7.11
C ILE A 299 0.13 -6.68 7.68
N MET A 300 -0.48 -6.61 8.88
CA MET A 300 -0.92 -5.36 9.48
C MET A 300 0.24 -4.44 9.90
N GLY A 301 1.45 -4.96 10.10
CA GLY A 301 2.58 -4.09 10.45
C GLY A 301 3.90 -4.81 10.68
N GLY A 302 3.90 -6.10 11.00
CA GLY A 302 5.11 -6.81 11.37
C GLY A 302 6.15 -6.90 10.25
N THR A 303 5.72 -7.13 9.01
CA THR A 303 6.61 -7.17 7.83
C THR A 303 7.29 -5.83 7.63
N LEU A 304 6.52 -4.76 7.56
CA LEU A 304 7.04 -3.40 7.35
C LEU A 304 7.86 -2.91 8.56
N GLY A 305 7.43 -3.23 9.77
CA GLY A 305 8.20 -2.93 10.97
C GLY A 305 9.62 -3.49 10.90
N LYS A 306 9.76 -4.75 10.47
CA LYS A 306 11.08 -5.38 10.26
C LYS A 306 11.88 -4.72 9.13
N LEU A 307 11.25 -4.47 7.98
CA LEU A 307 11.90 -3.84 6.82
C LEU A 307 12.39 -2.42 7.14
N LEU A 308 11.67 -1.70 7.96
CA LEU A 308 11.99 -0.33 8.37
C LEU A 308 12.87 -0.27 9.62
N GLY A 309 13.13 -1.39 10.28
CA GLY A 309 13.87 -1.42 11.54
C GLY A 309 13.14 -0.72 12.69
N LEU A 310 11.79 -0.74 12.69
CA LEU A 310 11.01 -0.17 13.77
C LEU A 310 11.10 -1.06 15.01
N PRO A 311 11.16 -0.50 16.22
CA PRO A 311 11.09 -1.29 17.46
C PRO A 311 9.72 -1.99 17.54
N ASP A 312 9.69 -3.18 18.15
CA ASP A 312 8.45 -3.94 18.40
C ASP A 312 7.48 -3.17 19.31
#